data_3dba7e80581ea091afe62157ba84a72b
#
_entry.id   3dba7e80581ea091afe62157ba84a72b
#
_cell.length_a   1.000
_cell.length_b   1.000
_cell.length_c   1.000
_cell.angle_alpha   90.00
_cell.angle_beta   90.00
_cell.angle_gamma   90.00
#
_symmetry.space_group_name_H-M   'P 1'
#
loop_
_entity.id
_entity.type
_entity.pdbx_description
1 polymer ?
#
loop_
_entity_poly.entity_id
_entity_poly.type
_entity_poly.pdbx_seq_one_letter_code
_entity_poly.pdbx_strand_id
1 'polypeptide(L)'
;MSIGVDGEGAARSALERCVGGGGIALFPADGLYGLACDPLNADAVERIQVLKGRDERKPSAVMYFSPLAMRELVEDLGPRTREAVGALTPGPVTLVVANPRRRYPLACREDPERLGVRLIEGPLAGAMTPVFQTSANRRGETAPHRFADVAEQILAGADLAIDGGELTGAPSTVVDLSSLDEDGGWKLLREGGLPREALEAALGSPG
;
A
#
# COMPACT_ATOMS: atom_id res chain seq x y z
N MET A 1 1.48 0.80 21.37
CA MET A 1 2.92 1.16 21.61
C MET A 1 3.34 2.13 20.52
N SER A 2 3.91 3.29 20.86
CA SER A 2 4.42 4.26 19.86
C SER A 2 5.94 4.21 19.84
N ILE A 3 6.55 4.23 18.66
CA ILE A 3 8.01 4.27 18.45
C ILE A 3 8.34 5.29 17.35
N GLY A 4 9.46 6.02 17.50
CA GLY A 4 10.01 6.83 16.42
C GLY A 4 10.76 5.98 15.39
N VAL A 5 11.05 6.58 14.22
CA VAL A 5 11.81 5.92 13.14
C VAL A 5 13.32 5.92 13.37
N ASP A 6 13.82 6.41 14.50
CA ASP A 6 15.23 6.70 14.81
C ASP A 6 16.14 5.45 14.94
N GLY A 7 15.75 4.33 14.41
CA GLY A 7 16.57 3.12 14.35
C GLY A 7 16.24 2.33 13.11
N GLU A 8 17.06 2.44 12.04
CA GLU A 8 16.96 1.54 10.90
C GLU A 8 16.96 0.10 11.41
N GLY A 9 15.87 -0.62 11.16
CA GLY A 9 15.67 -1.99 11.64
C GLY A 9 14.79 -2.12 12.89
N ALA A 10 14.75 -1.17 13.81
CA ALA A 10 13.85 -1.26 14.97
C ALA A 10 12.38 -1.09 14.56
N ALA A 11 12.07 -0.07 13.75
CA ALA A 11 10.74 0.17 13.19
C ALA A 11 10.29 -0.99 12.30
N ARG A 12 11.19 -1.48 11.43
CA ARG A 12 10.94 -2.65 10.57
C ARG A 12 10.61 -3.89 11.41
N SER A 13 11.47 -4.24 12.36
CA SER A 13 11.24 -5.41 13.22
C SER A 13 9.98 -5.28 14.07
N ALA A 14 9.62 -4.06 14.50
CA ALA A 14 8.38 -3.81 15.24
C ALA A 14 7.16 -4.01 14.35
N LEU A 15 7.20 -3.51 13.10
CA LEU A 15 6.14 -3.75 12.10
C LEU A 15 5.94 -5.26 11.87
N GLU A 16 7.00 -5.99 11.55
CA GLU A 16 6.94 -7.43 11.28
C GLU A 16 6.38 -8.22 12.46
N ARG A 17 6.79 -7.90 13.69
CA ARG A 17 6.23 -8.54 14.89
C ARG A 17 4.76 -8.18 15.13
N CYS A 18 4.40 -6.92 14.96
CA CYS A 18 3.01 -6.46 15.12
C CYS A 18 2.09 -7.19 14.14
N VAL A 19 2.43 -7.13 12.85
CA VAL A 19 1.65 -7.74 11.77
C VAL A 19 1.61 -9.26 11.90
N GLY A 20 2.76 -9.91 12.14
CA GLY A 20 2.84 -11.37 12.36
C GLY A 20 2.11 -11.86 13.61
N GLY A 21 1.89 -10.98 14.60
CA GLY A 21 1.05 -11.23 15.77
C GLY A 21 -0.44 -10.93 15.56
N GLY A 22 -0.89 -10.59 14.35
CA GLY A 22 -2.28 -10.24 14.04
C GLY A 22 -2.67 -8.82 14.45
N GLY A 23 -1.68 -7.96 14.72
CA GLY A 23 -1.89 -6.57 15.11
C GLY A 23 -2.09 -5.62 13.94
N ILE A 24 -2.54 -4.41 14.27
CA ILE A 24 -2.68 -3.28 13.37
C ILE A 24 -1.54 -2.30 13.64
N ALA A 25 -0.79 -1.94 12.59
CA ALA A 25 0.23 -0.90 12.65
C ALA A 25 -0.25 0.39 11.96
N LEU A 26 -0.04 1.52 12.62
CA LEU A 26 -0.04 2.86 12.05
C LEU A 26 1.40 3.21 11.67
N PHE A 27 1.64 3.67 10.44
CA PHE A 27 3.00 3.91 9.96
C PHE A 27 3.05 4.97 8.84
N PRO A 28 4.23 5.58 8.60
CA PRO A 28 4.46 6.45 7.46
C PRO A 28 4.45 5.62 6.16
N ALA A 29 3.40 5.78 5.35
CA ALA A 29 3.17 5.01 4.13
C ALA A 29 3.47 5.84 2.89
N ASP A 30 4.68 6.41 2.80
CA ASP A 30 5.17 7.34 1.80
C ASP A 30 4.65 8.77 2.06
N GLY A 31 3.74 9.35 1.26
CA GLY A 31 3.27 10.73 1.45
C GLY A 31 2.25 10.94 2.57
N LEU A 32 1.64 9.89 3.09
CA LEU A 32 0.57 9.93 4.08
C LEU A 32 0.75 8.82 5.11
N TYR A 33 0.17 8.98 6.31
CA TYR A 33 0.07 7.90 7.27
C TYR A 33 -0.93 6.83 6.82
N GLY A 34 -0.57 5.57 7.05
CA GLY A 34 -1.37 4.40 6.70
C GLY A 34 -1.61 3.47 7.88
N LEU A 35 -2.64 2.65 7.75
CA LEU A 35 -2.89 1.48 8.59
C LEU A 35 -2.49 0.23 7.83
N ALA A 36 -1.87 -0.70 8.53
CA ALA A 36 -1.42 -1.99 8.00
C ALA A 36 -1.77 -3.14 8.92
N CYS A 37 -2.05 -4.30 8.33
CA CYS A 37 -2.14 -5.59 9.01
C CYS A 37 -1.73 -6.73 8.05
N ASP A 38 -1.74 -7.96 8.53
CA ASP A 38 -1.56 -9.13 7.68
C ASP A 38 -2.70 -9.20 6.63
N PRO A 39 -2.38 -9.23 5.32
CA PRO A 39 -3.37 -9.29 4.25
C PRO A 39 -4.19 -10.59 4.22
N LEU A 40 -3.81 -11.59 4.98
CA LEU A 40 -4.51 -12.88 5.10
C LEU A 40 -5.26 -13.02 6.42
N ASN A 41 -5.13 -12.07 7.35
CA ASN A 41 -5.83 -12.09 8.63
C ASN A 41 -7.17 -11.33 8.53
N ALA A 42 -8.28 -12.08 8.44
CA ALA A 42 -9.61 -11.51 8.28
C ALA A 42 -10.02 -10.60 9.45
N ASP A 43 -9.72 -11.01 10.69
CA ASP A 43 -10.08 -10.26 11.90
C ASP A 43 -9.33 -8.92 11.95
N ALA A 44 -8.05 -8.91 11.60
CA ALA A 44 -7.25 -7.67 11.55
C ALA A 44 -7.72 -6.72 10.45
N VAL A 45 -8.06 -7.26 9.27
CA VAL A 45 -8.63 -6.46 8.17
C VAL A 45 -10.00 -5.90 8.55
N GLU A 46 -10.86 -6.66 9.19
CA GLU A 46 -12.16 -6.19 9.69
C GLU A 46 -11.99 -5.08 10.74
N ARG A 47 -11.09 -5.24 11.70
CA ARG A 47 -10.75 -4.19 12.68
C ARG A 47 -10.37 -2.88 12.00
N ILE A 48 -9.53 -2.92 10.94
CA ILE A 48 -9.18 -1.72 10.14
C ILE A 48 -10.43 -1.11 9.49
N GLN A 49 -11.33 -1.91 8.92
CA GLN A 49 -12.55 -1.41 8.28
C GLN A 49 -13.47 -0.73 9.30
N VAL A 50 -13.64 -1.33 10.47
CA VAL A 50 -14.42 -0.75 11.59
C VAL A 50 -13.82 0.58 12.03
N LEU A 51 -12.50 0.64 12.26
CA LEU A 51 -11.80 1.88 12.64
C LEU A 51 -12.02 3.01 11.62
N LYS A 52 -12.04 2.67 10.34
CA LYS A 52 -12.23 3.65 9.26
C LYS A 52 -13.68 4.00 9.00
N GLY A 53 -14.66 3.26 9.54
CA GLY A 53 -16.07 3.38 9.14
C GLY A 53 -16.24 3.21 7.62
N ARG A 54 -15.47 2.30 7.02
CA ARG A 54 -15.39 2.13 5.57
C ARG A 54 -16.33 1.03 5.08
N ASP A 55 -16.85 1.21 3.87
CA ASP A 55 -17.56 0.16 3.15
C ASP A 55 -16.61 -0.99 2.82
N GLU A 56 -16.94 -2.19 3.25
CA GLU A 56 -16.14 -3.41 3.07
C GLU A 56 -15.87 -3.77 1.60
N ARG A 57 -16.68 -3.26 0.67
CA ARG A 57 -16.59 -3.57 -0.76
C ARG A 57 -15.43 -2.89 -1.49
N LYS A 58 -14.86 -1.80 -0.94
CA LYS A 58 -13.77 -1.08 -1.61
C LYS A 58 -12.44 -1.81 -1.51
N PRO A 59 -11.76 -2.12 -2.64
CA PRO A 59 -10.44 -2.70 -2.63
C PRO A 59 -9.42 -1.84 -1.88
N SER A 60 -8.39 -2.48 -1.37
CA SER A 60 -7.22 -1.87 -0.73
C SER A 60 -5.95 -2.40 -1.39
N ALA A 61 -4.83 -1.73 -1.18
CA ALA A 61 -3.57 -2.20 -1.74
C ALA A 61 -2.88 -3.19 -0.79
N VAL A 62 -2.05 -4.07 -1.36
CA VAL A 62 -0.99 -4.77 -0.65
C VAL A 62 0.31 -4.01 -0.84
N MET A 63 0.97 -3.67 0.26
CA MET A 63 2.21 -2.92 0.26
C MET A 63 3.38 -3.83 0.59
N TYR A 64 4.44 -3.65 -0.15
CA TYR A 64 5.73 -4.30 0.00
C TYR A 64 6.78 -3.26 0.38
N PHE A 65 7.82 -3.71 1.07
CA PHE A 65 8.95 -2.90 1.53
C PHE A 65 10.29 -3.44 1.01
N SER A 66 10.23 -4.51 0.22
CA SER A 66 11.38 -5.16 -0.38
C SER A 66 11.01 -5.75 -1.74
N PRO A 67 11.82 -5.53 -2.80
CA PRO A 67 11.63 -6.23 -4.08
C PRO A 67 11.68 -7.76 -3.92
N LEU A 68 12.47 -8.25 -2.96
CA LEU A 68 12.56 -9.69 -2.69
C LEU A 68 11.25 -10.26 -2.15
N ALA A 69 10.57 -9.52 -1.25
CA ALA A 69 9.25 -9.91 -0.74
C ALA A 69 8.17 -9.91 -1.85
N MET A 70 8.32 -9.04 -2.85
CA MET A 70 7.38 -8.91 -3.97
C MET A 70 7.65 -9.92 -5.12
N ARG A 71 8.76 -10.64 -5.09
CA ARG A 71 9.23 -11.48 -6.20
C ARG A 71 8.17 -12.45 -6.72
N GLU A 72 7.52 -13.21 -5.85
CA GLU A 72 6.51 -14.20 -6.27
C GLU A 72 5.30 -13.56 -6.97
N LEU A 73 4.90 -12.36 -6.56
CA LEU A 73 3.86 -11.60 -7.25
C LEU A 73 4.34 -11.19 -8.64
N VAL A 74 5.56 -10.67 -8.74
CA VAL A 74 6.13 -10.20 -10.02
C VAL A 74 6.31 -11.37 -11.00
N GLU A 75 6.64 -12.59 -10.52
CA GLU A 75 6.72 -13.78 -11.34
C GLU A 75 5.38 -14.21 -11.98
N ASP A 76 4.25 -13.85 -11.34
CA ASP A 76 2.90 -14.12 -11.86
C ASP A 76 2.45 -13.13 -12.96
N LEU A 77 3.13 -11.99 -13.09
CA LEU A 77 2.77 -10.93 -14.04
C LEU A 77 3.31 -11.23 -15.44
N GLY A 78 2.62 -10.73 -16.46
CA GLY A 78 3.10 -10.76 -17.83
C GLY A 78 4.33 -9.85 -18.04
N PRO A 79 5.04 -9.99 -19.16
CA PRO A 79 6.33 -9.33 -19.38
C PRO A 79 6.25 -7.80 -19.37
N ARG A 80 5.22 -7.20 -19.97
CA ARG A 80 5.03 -5.74 -20.00
C ARG A 80 4.71 -5.19 -18.61
N THR A 81 3.80 -5.84 -17.89
CA THR A 81 3.46 -5.43 -16.52
C THR A 81 4.64 -5.58 -15.58
N ARG A 82 5.46 -6.62 -15.76
CA ARG A 82 6.70 -6.82 -14.97
C ARG A 82 7.70 -5.68 -15.20
N GLU A 83 7.90 -5.29 -16.47
CA GLU A 83 8.76 -4.16 -16.83
C GLU A 83 8.23 -2.85 -16.23
N ALA A 84 6.93 -2.60 -16.35
CA ALA A 84 6.28 -1.43 -15.77
C ALA A 84 6.42 -1.36 -14.24
N VAL A 85 6.25 -2.49 -13.54
CA VAL A 85 6.49 -2.58 -12.10
C VAL A 85 7.93 -2.22 -11.78
N GLY A 86 8.92 -2.76 -12.51
CA GLY A 86 10.33 -2.46 -12.31
C GLY A 86 10.69 -0.99 -12.57
N ALA A 87 10.02 -0.34 -13.54
CA ALA A 87 10.26 1.06 -13.88
C ALA A 87 9.60 2.06 -12.91
N LEU A 88 8.45 1.69 -12.32
CA LEU A 88 7.63 2.59 -11.51
C LEU A 88 7.77 2.38 -10.00
N THR A 89 8.43 1.30 -9.58
CA THR A 89 8.59 0.99 -8.17
C THR A 89 10.05 0.70 -7.80
N PRO A 90 10.49 1.11 -6.59
CA PRO A 90 9.70 1.78 -5.54
C PRO A 90 9.30 3.21 -5.92
N GLY A 91 8.16 3.67 -5.38
CA GLY A 91 7.70 5.04 -5.66
C GLY A 91 6.31 5.38 -5.12
N PRO A 92 5.90 6.68 -5.26
CA PRO A 92 4.62 7.18 -4.76
C PRO A 92 3.45 6.74 -5.67
N VAL A 93 3.39 5.46 -6.00
CA VAL A 93 2.41 4.87 -6.92
C VAL A 93 1.74 3.64 -6.34
N THR A 94 0.51 3.42 -6.73
CA THR A 94 -0.24 2.17 -6.56
C THR A 94 -0.52 1.62 -7.95
N LEU A 95 -0.01 0.44 -8.24
CA LEU A 95 -0.24 -0.25 -9.50
C LEU A 95 -1.36 -1.28 -9.30
N VAL A 96 -2.44 -1.17 -10.07
CA VAL A 96 -3.46 -2.20 -10.13
C VAL A 96 -3.05 -3.16 -11.24
N VAL A 97 -2.71 -4.39 -10.87
CA VAL A 97 -2.20 -5.41 -11.78
C VAL A 97 -3.18 -6.58 -11.91
N ALA A 98 -3.07 -7.35 -12.99
CA ALA A 98 -3.77 -8.63 -13.11
C ALA A 98 -3.38 -9.57 -11.96
N ASN A 99 -4.35 -10.32 -11.44
CA ASN A 99 -4.19 -11.22 -10.30
C ASN A 99 -4.62 -12.67 -10.65
N PRO A 100 -3.92 -13.34 -11.57
CA PRO A 100 -4.34 -14.65 -12.08
C PRO A 100 -4.41 -15.74 -11.00
N ARG A 101 -3.64 -15.59 -9.91
CA ARG A 101 -3.67 -16.52 -8.77
C ARG A 101 -4.61 -16.10 -7.66
N ARG A 102 -5.37 -15.03 -7.84
CA ARG A 102 -6.31 -14.49 -6.84
C ARG A 102 -5.67 -14.34 -5.45
N ARG A 103 -4.42 -13.81 -5.44
CA ARG A 103 -3.71 -13.51 -4.19
C ARG A 103 -4.47 -12.46 -3.38
N TYR A 104 -4.37 -12.53 -2.07
CA TYR A 104 -4.89 -11.52 -1.13
C TYR A 104 -6.38 -11.16 -1.31
N PRO A 105 -7.28 -12.13 -1.23
CA PRO A 105 -8.71 -11.90 -1.48
C PRO A 105 -9.32 -10.84 -0.58
N LEU A 106 -8.81 -10.66 0.65
CA LEU A 106 -9.26 -9.63 1.58
C LEU A 106 -8.90 -8.21 1.11
N ALA A 107 -7.85 -8.04 0.30
CA ALA A 107 -7.50 -6.76 -0.29
C ALA A 107 -8.26 -6.51 -1.60
N CYS A 108 -8.48 -7.54 -2.40
CA CYS A 108 -9.17 -7.46 -3.70
C CYS A 108 -10.69 -7.27 -3.56
N ARG A 109 -11.30 -7.83 -2.51
CA ARG A 109 -12.74 -7.78 -2.27
C ARG A 109 -13.57 -8.36 -3.44
N GLU A 110 -14.45 -7.52 -4.03
CA GLU A 110 -15.34 -7.93 -5.13
C GLU A 110 -14.61 -8.07 -6.48
N ASP A 111 -13.33 -7.73 -6.55
CA ASP A 111 -12.53 -7.76 -7.77
C ASP A 111 -11.28 -8.65 -7.62
N PRO A 112 -11.46 -9.97 -7.51
CA PRO A 112 -10.35 -10.91 -7.27
C PRO A 112 -9.36 -11.02 -8.45
N GLU A 113 -9.75 -10.57 -9.65
CA GLU A 113 -8.92 -10.64 -10.85
C GLU A 113 -7.91 -9.48 -10.91
N ARG A 114 -8.04 -8.47 -10.05
CA ARG A 114 -7.13 -7.33 -9.97
C ARG A 114 -6.64 -7.10 -8.56
N LEU A 115 -5.37 -6.72 -8.43
CA LEU A 115 -4.72 -6.45 -7.15
C LEU A 115 -3.99 -5.11 -7.18
N GLY A 116 -4.33 -4.22 -6.24
CA GLY A 116 -3.57 -3.01 -6.00
C GLY A 116 -2.27 -3.35 -5.25
N VAL A 117 -1.12 -2.96 -5.80
CA VAL A 117 0.20 -3.22 -5.20
C VAL A 117 1.01 -1.95 -5.07
N ARG A 118 1.83 -1.89 -4.02
CA ARG A 118 2.78 -0.81 -3.77
C ARG A 118 4.11 -1.39 -3.33
N LEU A 119 5.19 -0.78 -3.76
CA LEU A 119 6.52 -1.00 -3.18
C LEU A 119 7.08 0.38 -2.83
N ILE A 120 7.41 0.60 -1.57
CA ILE A 120 7.89 1.89 -1.08
C ILE A 120 9.29 1.78 -0.49
N GLU A 121 10.01 2.91 -0.51
CA GLU A 121 11.24 3.14 0.22
C GLU A 121 10.95 3.74 1.61
N GLY A 122 12.01 4.06 2.35
CA GLY A 122 11.92 4.74 3.62
C GLY A 122 12.26 3.84 4.81
N PRO A 123 11.88 4.21 6.04
CA PRO A 123 12.36 3.58 7.27
C PRO A 123 11.95 2.12 7.45
N LEU A 124 11.00 1.64 6.67
CA LEU A 124 10.55 0.25 6.67
C LEU A 124 11.13 -0.59 5.52
N ALA A 125 11.97 0.01 4.66
CA ALA A 125 12.59 -0.69 3.55
C ALA A 125 13.33 -1.95 4.02
N GLY A 126 13.17 -3.03 3.24
CA GLY A 126 13.73 -4.33 3.55
C GLY A 126 12.85 -5.22 4.45
N ALA A 127 11.70 -4.76 4.96
CA ALA A 127 10.75 -5.66 5.60
C ALA A 127 10.26 -6.72 4.62
N MET A 128 10.20 -7.96 5.09
CA MET A 128 9.84 -9.11 4.24
C MET A 128 8.35 -9.45 4.29
N THR A 129 7.61 -8.87 5.24
CA THR A 129 6.20 -9.11 5.42
C THR A 129 5.39 -8.14 4.55
N PRO A 130 4.64 -8.62 3.53
CA PRO A 130 3.67 -7.78 2.83
C PRO A 130 2.52 -7.42 3.76
N VAL A 131 1.92 -6.26 3.56
CA VAL A 131 0.81 -5.81 4.42
C VAL A 131 -0.40 -5.36 3.60
N PHE A 132 -1.60 -5.69 4.08
CA PHE A 132 -2.80 -4.96 3.70
C PHE A 132 -2.62 -3.51 4.10
N GLN A 133 -2.85 -2.56 3.19
CA GLN A 133 -2.58 -1.15 3.46
C GLN A 133 -3.76 -0.27 3.04
N THR A 134 -4.08 0.69 3.89
CA THR A 134 -5.03 1.77 3.59
C THR A 134 -4.60 3.05 4.33
N SER A 135 -5.07 4.23 3.88
CA SER A 135 -4.76 5.50 4.56
C SER A 135 -5.34 5.55 5.98
N ALA A 136 -4.65 6.26 6.90
CA ALA A 136 -5.00 6.34 8.32
C ALA A 136 -6.03 7.44 8.62
N ASN A 137 -7.14 7.47 7.87
CA ASN A 137 -8.26 8.39 8.07
C ASN A 137 -9.59 7.65 8.11
N ARG A 138 -10.59 8.23 8.75
CA ARG A 138 -11.96 7.75 8.66
C ARG A 138 -12.59 8.11 7.31
N ARG A 139 -13.70 7.48 6.98
CA ARG A 139 -14.45 7.77 5.75
C ARG A 139 -14.84 9.24 5.68
N GLY A 140 -14.46 9.90 4.58
CA GLY A 140 -14.79 11.32 4.33
C GLY A 140 -13.82 12.31 4.96
N GLU A 141 -12.89 11.87 5.79
CA GLU A 141 -11.86 12.72 6.36
C GLU A 141 -10.62 12.78 5.46
N THR A 142 -9.81 13.82 5.61
CA THR A 142 -8.50 13.95 4.95
C THR A 142 -7.51 12.98 5.58
N ALA A 143 -6.73 12.30 4.76
CA ALA A 143 -5.68 11.43 5.26
C ALA A 143 -4.53 12.25 5.87
N PRO A 144 -4.06 11.93 7.09
CA PRO A 144 -3.04 12.69 7.78
C PRO A 144 -1.67 12.53 7.12
N HIS A 145 -0.91 13.62 7.04
CA HIS A 145 0.51 13.63 6.63
C HIS A 145 1.44 13.97 7.80
N ARG A 146 0.92 14.34 8.95
CA ARG A 146 1.67 14.51 10.21
C ARG A 146 1.16 13.50 11.22
N PHE A 147 2.05 12.95 12.03
CA PHE A 147 1.66 12.03 13.10
C PHE A 147 0.68 12.67 14.09
N ALA A 148 0.90 13.94 14.42
CA ALA A 148 0.05 14.70 15.32
C ALA A 148 -1.40 14.92 14.82
N ASP A 149 -1.62 14.81 13.49
CA ASP A 149 -2.94 15.00 12.87
C ASP A 149 -3.72 13.67 12.76
N VAL A 150 -3.12 12.55 13.19
CA VAL A 150 -3.83 11.26 13.21
C VAL A 150 -4.93 11.30 14.28
N ALA A 151 -6.15 10.99 13.87
CA ALA A 151 -7.29 10.99 14.79
C ALA A 151 -7.06 10.04 15.99
N GLU A 152 -7.42 10.49 17.19
CA GLU A 152 -7.22 9.74 18.44
C GLU A 152 -7.79 8.32 18.37
N GLN A 153 -8.96 8.15 17.74
CA GLN A 153 -9.59 6.85 17.57
C GLN A 153 -8.76 5.89 16.70
N ILE A 154 -8.08 6.42 15.68
CA ILE A 154 -7.17 5.63 14.82
C ILE A 154 -5.94 5.22 15.63
N LEU A 155 -5.34 6.17 16.39
CA LEU A 155 -4.21 5.90 17.28
C LEU A 155 -4.56 4.85 18.35
N ALA A 156 -5.72 4.99 19.00
CA ALA A 156 -6.17 4.05 20.03
C ALA A 156 -6.47 2.65 19.49
N GLY A 157 -6.87 2.54 18.22
CA GLY A 157 -7.14 1.26 17.57
C GLY A 157 -5.94 0.56 16.99
N ALA A 158 -4.77 1.21 16.92
CA ALA A 158 -3.53 0.64 16.43
C ALA A 158 -2.74 -0.01 17.57
N ASP A 159 -2.25 -1.24 17.35
CA ASP A 159 -1.41 -1.98 18.31
C ASP A 159 0.04 -1.46 18.31
N LEU A 160 0.47 -0.91 17.17
CA LEU A 160 1.75 -0.24 16.96
C LEU A 160 1.54 1.09 16.25
N ALA A 161 2.18 2.15 16.70
CA ALA A 161 2.26 3.42 16.00
C ALA A 161 3.72 3.81 15.76
N ILE A 162 4.07 4.04 14.49
CA ILE A 162 5.42 4.47 14.06
C ILE A 162 5.32 5.93 13.65
N ASP A 163 6.00 6.79 14.38
CA ASP A 163 6.07 8.22 14.09
C ASP A 163 7.22 8.50 13.10
N GLY A 164 6.86 8.91 11.90
CA GLY A 164 7.77 9.34 10.83
C GLY A 164 7.82 10.85 10.62
N GLY A 165 7.26 11.64 11.55
CA GLY A 165 7.22 13.10 11.45
C GLY A 165 6.22 13.61 10.42
N GLU A 166 6.62 14.63 9.68
CA GLU A 166 5.83 15.24 8.61
C GLU A 166 6.19 14.60 7.26
N LEU A 167 5.18 14.15 6.53
CA LEU A 167 5.27 13.52 5.22
C LEU A 167 4.89 14.54 4.11
N THR A 168 5.07 14.18 2.85
CA THR A 168 4.83 15.09 1.72
C THR A 168 3.39 15.57 1.56
N GLY A 169 2.43 14.85 2.12
CA GLY A 169 1.00 15.13 2.01
C GLY A 169 0.36 14.64 0.69
N ALA A 170 1.14 14.15 -0.25
CA ALA A 170 0.63 13.67 -1.52
C ALA A 170 0.16 12.20 -1.40
N PRO A 171 -1.06 11.84 -1.81
CA PRO A 171 -1.47 10.46 -1.95
C PRO A 171 -0.69 9.78 -3.08
N SER A 172 -0.65 8.44 -3.11
CA SER A 172 -0.08 7.73 -4.26
C SER A 172 -0.89 7.98 -5.53
N THR A 173 -0.21 8.09 -6.66
CA THR A 173 -0.84 7.97 -7.97
C THR A 173 -1.36 6.54 -8.14
N VAL A 174 -2.55 6.37 -8.71
CA VAL A 174 -3.13 5.03 -8.94
C VAL A 174 -3.27 4.77 -10.42
N VAL A 175 -2.62 3.72 -10.89
CA VAL A 175 -2.59 3.34 -12.32
C VAL A 175 -3.08 1.91 -12.47
N ASP A 176 -4.02 1.70 -13.39
CA ASP A 176 -4.48 0.37 -13.78
C ASP A 176 -3.63 -0.16 -14.94
N LEU A 177 -2.93 -1.24 -14.68
CA LEU A 177 -2.08 -1.98 -15.63
C LEU A 177 -2.65 -3.37 -15.92
N SER A 178 -3.87 -3.67 -15.45
CA SER A 178 -4.41 -5.04 -15.49
C SER A 178 -4.57 -5.59 -16.90
N SER A 179 -4.73 -4.74 -17.92
CA SER A 179 -4.79 -5.13 -19.33
C SER A 179 -3.50 -4.86 -20.13
N LEU A 180 -2.44 -4.41 -19.49
CA LEU A 180 -1.21 -3.97 -20.18
C LEU A 180 -0.57 -5.08 -21.03
N ASP A 181 -0.61 -6.33 -20.57
CA ASP A 181 -0.08 -7.47 -21.32
C ASP A 181 -1.03 -7.97 -22.42
N GLU A 182 -2.33 -7.63 -22.37
CA GLU A 182 -3.34 -8.05 -23.34
C GLU A 182 -3.40 -7.12 -24.54
N ASP A 183 -3.64 -5.83 -24.30
CA ASP A 183 -3.85 -4.83 -25.36
C ASP A 183 -2.84 -3.67 -25.33
N GLY A 184 -1.94 -3.66 -24.33
CA GLY A 184 -0.98 -2.57 -24.12
C GLY A 184 -1.58 -1.35 -23.44
N GLY A 185 -2.84 -1.38 -23.04
CA GLY A 185 -3.54 -0.27 -22.44
C GLY A 185 -3.25 -0.11 -20.95
N TRP A 186 -3.21 1.14 -20.50
CA TRP A 186 -3.16 1.49 -19.09
C TRP A 186 -4.09 2.67 -18.81
N LYS A 187 -4.54 2.82 -17.55
CA LYS A 187 -5.45 3.90 -17.16
C LYS A 187 -4.97 4.57 -15.89
N LEU A 188 -4.94 5.91 -15.89
CA LEU A 188 -4.74 6.70 -14.69
C LEU A 188 -6.07 6.76 -13.91
N LEU A 189 -6.14 6.10 -12.76
CA LEU A 189 -7.34 6.07 -11.91
C LEU A 189 -7.37 7.22 -10.90
N ARG A 190 -6.20 7.70 -10.47
CA ARG A 190 -6.06 8.82 -9.54
C ARG A 190 -4.69 9.48 -9.72
N GLU A 191 -4.68 10.79 -9.82
CA GLU A 191 -3.45 11.58 -9.71
C GLU A 191 -2.94 11.63 -8.27
N GLY A 192 -1.63 11.73 -8.10
CA GLY A 192 -0.97 11.74 -6.80
C GLY A 192 0.50 12.14 -6.89
N GLY A 193 1.36 11.56 -6.04
CA GLY A 193 2.77 11.92 -5.94
C GLY A 193 3.63 11.62 -7.17
N LEU A 194 3.24 10.66 -8.02
CA LEU A 194 3.92 10.40 -9.29
C LEU A 194 3.24 11.19 -10.42
N PRO A 195 3.94 12.12 -11.10
CA PRO A 195 3.38 12.91 -12.18
C PRO A 195 2.96 12.05 -13.38
N ARG A 196 1.95 12.51 -14.13
CA ARG A 196 1.47 11.81 -15.34
C ARG A 196 2.57 11.67 -16.40
N GLU A 197 3.41 12.68 -16.56
CA GLU A 197 4.53 12.68 -17.50
C GLU A 197 5.53 11.54 -17.20
N ALA A 198 5.75 11.22 -15.92
CA ALA A 198 6.60 10.11 -15.52
C ALA A 198 5.97 8.75 -15.88
N LEU A 199 4.63 8.64 -15.78
CA LEU A 199 3.92 7.45 -16.24
C LEU A 199 4.03 7.28 -17.75
N GLU A 200 3.78 8.35 -18.51
CA GLU A 200 3.87 8.34 -19.99
C GLU A 200 5.30 8.04 -20.48
N ALA A 201 6.31 8.51 -19.76
CA ALA A 201 7.70 8.19 -20.06
C ALA A 201 8.04 6.70 -19.83
N ALA A 202 7.43 6.08 -18.82
CA ALA A 202 7.68 4.68 -18.48
C ALA A 202 6.79 3.68 -19.27
N LEU A 203 5.57 4.07 -19.62
CA LEU A 203 4.55 3.18 -20.17
C LEU A 203 4.17 3.50 -21.62
N GLY A 204 4.60 4.64 -22.15
CA GLY A 204 4.06 5.19 -23.41
C GLY A 204 2.73 5.91 -23.18
N SER A 205 2.13 6.41 -24.27
CA SER A 205 0.80 7.05 -24.20
C SER A 205 -0.27 6.06 -23.75
N PRO A 206 -1.26 6.50 -22.95
CA PRO A 206 -2.38 5.64 -22.57
C PRO A 206 -3.14 5.19 -23.80
N GLY A 207 -3.57 3.94 -23.78
CA GLY A 207 -4.38 3.34 -24.86
C GLY A 207 -5.83 3.82 -24.87
#